data_08f31f7e540ea3df46bf77a16bb627ba
#
_entry.id   08f31f7e540ea3df46bf77a16bb627ba
#
_cell.length_a   1.000
_cell.length_b   1.000
_cell.length_c   1.000
_cell.angle_alpha   90.00
_cell.angle_beta   90.00
_cell.angle_gamma   90.00
#
_symmetry.space_group_name_H-M   'P 1'
#
loop_
_entity.id
_entity.type
_entity.pdbx_description
1 polymer ?
#
loop_
_entity_poly.entity_id
_entity_poly.type
_entity_poly.pdbx_seq_one_letter_code
_entity_poly.pdbx_strand_id
1 'polypeptide(L)'
;MKRVKLFFIFAASLLSFVACENGHNNDLPNNPTLRCYKGTMKVDQNDGTFYTQNDVEVDYEIKGGKLNFVMYKVKFASGMPVKLDMVVEGADYVENDSGYSVSGNGLVPYAMGGPFEQFTITELNGEITDNSFTLNFICGEYPVTYSGTK
;
A
#
# COMPACT_ATOMS: atom_id res chain seq x y z
N MET A 1 23.50 -50.07 4.40
CA MET A 1 22.74 -48.86 4.72
C MET A 1 23.38 -47.71 3.96
N LYS A 2 22.78 -47.32 2.84
CA LYS A 2 23.27 -46.18 2.05
C LYS A 2 22.57 -44.92 2.52
N ARG A 3 23.33 -43.96 3.10
CA ARG A 3 22.82 -42.64 3.48
C ARG A 3 22.70 -41.77 2.22
N VAL A 4 21.48 -41.49 1.80
CA VAL A 4 21.20 -40.52 0.74
C VAL A 4 21.35 -39.12 1.35
N LYS A 5 22.39 -38.38 0.93
CA LYS A 5 22.53 -36.98 1.25
C LYS A 5 21.62 -36.19 0.31
N LEU A 6 20.53 -35.66 0.84
CA LEU A 6 19.65 -34.76 0.14
C LEU A 6 20.34 -33.40 0.05
N PHE A 7 20.82 -33.04 -1.12
CA PHE A 7 21.31 -31.67 -1.41
C PHE A 7 20.11 -30.81 -1.64
N PHE A 8 19.82 -29.92 -0.69
CA PHE A 8 18.94 -28.80 -0.93
C PHE A 8 19.69 -27.77 -1.77
N ILE A 9 19.35 -27.68 -3.05
CA ILE A 9 19.76 -26.57 -3.91
C ILE A 9 18.84 -25.40 -3.58
N PHE A 10 19.35 -24.45 -2.80
CA PHE A 10 18.74 -23.15 -2.67
C PHE A 10 18.94 -22.38 -3.98
N ALA A 11 17.93 -22.39 -4.82
CA ALA A 11 17.86 -21.47 -5.94
C ALA A 11 17.57 -20.07 -5.37
N ALA A 12 18.62 -19.29 -5.14
CA ALA A 12 18.50 -17.88 -4.85
C ALA A 12 17.99 -17.19 -6.12
N SER A 13 16.67 -17.00 -6.24
CA SER A 13 16.11 -16.13 -7.26
C SER A 13 16.47 -14.69 -6.90
N LEU A 14 17.42 -14.14 -7.62
CA LEU A 14 17.72 -12.70 -7.64
C LEU A 14 16.49 -11.98 -8.19
N LEU A 15 15.59 -11.57 -7.30
CA LEU A 15 14.51 -10.65 -7.63
C LEU A 15 15.15 -9.28 -7.80
N SER A 16 15.13 -8.79 -9.04
CA SER A 16 15.54 -7.43 -9.36
C SER A 16 14.60 -6.46 -8.68
N PHE A 17 15.09 -5.77 -7.66
CA PHE A 17 14.35 -4.72 -7.00
C PHE A 17 14.22 -3.54 -7.95
N VAL A 18 13.03 -3.26 -8.43
CA VAL A 18 12.69 -1.97 -9.00
C VAL A 18 12.35 -1.08 -7.80
N ALA A 19 13.37 -0.40 -7.25
CA ALA A 19 13.11 0.65 -6.28
C ALA A 19 12.36 1.78 -6.99
N CYS A 20 11.28 2.27 -6.38
CA CYS A 20 10.71 3.54 -6.79
C CYS A 20 11.81 4.60 -6.68
N GLU A 21 12.17 5.23 -7.78
CA GLU A 21 13.33 6.13 -7.92
C GLU A 21 13.12 7.47 -7.22
N ASN A 22 12.75 7.51 -5.99
CA ASN A 22 12.83 8.74 -5.19
C ASN A 22 13.08 8.33 -3.76
N GLY A 23 14.23 8.71 -3.22
CA GLY A 23 14.69 8.39 -1.89
C GLY A 23 13.68 8.69 -0.79
N HIS A 24 12.68 7.84 -0.69
CA HIS A 24 11.77 7.82 0.43
C HIS A 24 12.43 7.07 1.57
N ASN A 25 12.55 7.71 2.72
CA ASN A 25 12.79 6.99 3.96
C ASN A 25 11.53 6.17 4.21
N ASN A 26 11.54 4.92 3.76
CA ASN A 26 10.45 4.00 4.00
C ASN A 26 10.43 3.66 5.47
N ASP A 27 9.36 4.01 6.15
CA ASP A 27 9.08 3.53 7.51
C ASP A 27 8.73 2.03 7.51
N LEU A 28 8.51 1.45 6.31
CA LEU A 28 8.40 0.01 6.14
C LEU A 28 9.79 -0.63 6.13
N PRO A 29 10.00 -1.73 6.87
CA PRO A 29 11.26 -2.44 6.86
C PRO A 29 11.59 -2.95 5.45
N ASN A 30 12.88 -2.96 5.11
CA ASN A 30 13.40 -3.50 3.85
C ASN A 30 12.93 -4.93 3.66
N ASN A 31 11.82 -5.10 2.94
CA ASN A 31 11.24 -6.41 2.67
C ASN A 31 11.26 -6.67 1.16
N PRO A 32 11.80 -7.83 0.72
CA PRO A 32 11.87 -8.18 -0.70
C PRO A 32 10.50 -8.37 -1.38
N THR A 33 9.42 -8.32 -0.63
CA THR A 33 8.06 -8.44 -1.18
C THR A 33 7.40 -7.11 -1.56
N LEU A 34 8.07 -5.98 -1.33
CA LEU A 34 7.58 -4.66 -1.74
C LEU A 34 7.36 -4.59 -3.25
N ARG A 35 6.26 -4.00 -3.64
CA ARG A 35 5.87 -3.75 -5.03
C ARG A 35 5.52 -2.28 -5.19
N CYS A 36 6.10 -1.64 -6.20
CA CYS A 36 5.83 -0.24 -6.48
C CYS A 36 4.79 -0.10 -7.60
N TYR A 37 3.73 0.63 -7.29
CA TYR A 37 2.68 1.00 -8.23
C TYR A 37 2.59 2.52 -8.30
N LYS A 38 2.31 3.06 -9.48
CA LYS A 38 2.12 4.49 -9.68
C LYS A 38 0.76 4.75 -10.33
N GLY A 39 0.01 5.70 -9.79
CA GLY A 39 -1.33 5.93 -10.30
C GLY A 39 -1.98 7.20 -9.82
N THR A 40 -3.29 7.24 -9.97
CA THR A 40 -4.12 8.40 -9.63
C THR A 40 -4.94 8.13 -8.38
N MET A 41 -4.88 9.05 -7.45
CA MET A 41 -5.74 9.11 -6.27
C MET A 41 -6.78 10.21 -6.47
N LYS A 42 -8.03 9.89 -6.16
CA LYS A 42 -9.16 10.82 -6.20
C LYS A 42 -9.84 10.84 -4.84
N VAL A 43 -10.02 12.01 -4.28
CA VAL A 43 -10.60 12.22 -2.96
C VAL A 43 -11.86 13.07 -3.09
N ASP A 44 -12.99 12.55 -2.63
CA ASP A 44 -14.25 13.30 -2.54
C ASP A 44 -14.15 14.28 -1.37
N GLN A 45 -14.35 15.55 -1.64
CA GLN A 45 -14.27 16.62 -0.63
C GLN A 45 -15.58 16.82 0.14
N ASN A 46 -16.61 15.97 -0.12
CA ASN A 46 -17.95 16.06 0.50
C ASN A 46 -18.70 17.40 0.24
N ASP A 47 -18.23 18.19 -0.68
CA ASP A 47 -18.82 19.47 -1.09
C ASP A 47 -19.26 19.48 -2.57
N GLY A 48 -19.26 18.31 -3.20
CA GLY A 48 -19.53 18.13 -4.63
C GLY A 48 -18.29 18.30 -5.50
N THR A 49 -17.12 18.54 -4.92
CA THR A 49 -15.84 18.61 -5.64
C THR A 49 -14.94 17.44 -5.32
N PHE A 50 -13.95 17.21 -6.19
CA PHE A 50 -12.94 16.18 -6.01
C PHE A 50 -11.54 16.80 -6.03
N TYR A 51 -10.69 16.29 -5.13
CA TYR A 51 -9.25 16.53 -5.21
C TYR A 51 -8.61 15.33 -5.91
N THR A 52 -7.86 15.57 -6.98
CA THR A 52 -7.18 14.52 -7.74
C THR A 52 -5.68 14.72 -7.68
N GLN A 53 -4.96 13.67 -7.36
CA GLN A 53 -3.51 13.64 -7.36
C GLN A 53 -3.02 12.54 -8.29
N ASN A 54 -2.22 12.92 -9.27
CA ASN A 54 -1.58 12.00 -10.22
C ASN A 54 -0.21 11.57 -9.70
N ASP A 55 0.32 10.52 -10.29
CA ASP A 55 1.66 9.98 -9.98
C ASP A 55 1.87 9.63 -8.51
N VAL A 56 0.82 9.18 -7.84
CA VAL A 56 0.89 8.68 -6.46
C VAL A 56 1.51 7.29 -6.49
N GLU A 57 2.61 7.15 -5.76
CA GLU A 57 3.30 5.87 -5.60
C GLU A 57 2.76 5.12 -4.39
N VAL A 58 2.54 3.81 -4.55
CA VAL A 58 2.07 2.92 -3.48
C VAL A 58 2.88 1.64 -3.49
N ASP A 59 3.40 1.26 -2.32
CA ASP A 59 4.03 -0.03 -2.07
C ASP A 59 3.20 -0.84 -1.09
N TYR A 60 3.37 -2.15 -1.09
CA TYR A 60 2.80 -3.01 -0.07
C TYR A 60 3.76 -4.13 0.33
N GLU A 61 3.54 -4.66 1.50
CA GLU A 61 4.18 -5.87 2.00
C GLU A 61 3.15 -6.77 2.70
N ILE A 62 3.44 -8.06 2.72
CA ILE A 62 2.70 -9.01 3.55
C ILE A 62 3.62 -9.44 4.67
N LYS A 63 3.18 -9.21 5.89
CA LYS A 63 3.95 -9.50 7.11
C LYS A 63 3.03 -9.96 8.23
N GLY A 64 3.39 -11.09 8.86
CA GLY A 64 2.63 -11.61 9.99
C GLY A 64 1.16 -11.95 9.68
N GLY A 65 0.86 -12.38 8.45
CA GLY A 65 -0.50 -12.69 8.02
C GLY A 65 -1.40 -11.47 7.77
N LYS A 66 -0.81 -10.29 7.68
CA LYS A 66 -1.48 -9.03 7.36
C LYS A 66 -0.82 -8.35 6.17
N LEU A 67 -1.58 -7.52 5.48
CA LEU A 67 -1.09 -6.68 4.41
C LEU A 67 -0.93 -5.26 4.92
N ASN A 68 0.26 -4.71 4.73
CA ASN A 68 0.59 -3.32 5.02
C ASN A 68 0.85 -2.60 3.71
N PHE A 69 0.46 -1.34 3.61
CA PHE A 69 0.78 -0.55 2.43
C PHE A 69 1.17 0.88 2.81
N VAL A 70 1.90 1.54 1.94
CA VAL A 70 2.29 2.93 2.08
C VAL A 70 1.91 3.70 0.83
N MET A 71 1.30 4.86 1.02
CA MET A 71 1.01 5.83 -0.03
C MET A 71 1.94 7.03 0.16
N TYR A 72 2.76 7.30 -0.84
CA TYR A 72 3.79 8.34 -0.75
C TYR A 72 3.27 9.70 -1.18
N LYS A 73 3.62 10.73 -0.41
CA LYS A 73 3.37 12.15 -0.71
C LYS A 73 1.92 12.46 -1.08
N VAL A 74 0.98 12.00 -0.25
CA VAL A 74 -0.45 12.17 -0.47
C VAL A 74 -1.05 13.31 0.35
N LYS A 75 -2.15 13.87 -0.15
CA LYS A 75 -3.04 14.80 0.54
C LYS A 75 -4.47 14.30 0.40
N PHE A 76 -5.29 14.48 1.43
CA PHE A 76 -6.69 14.07 1.43
C PHE A 76 -7.66 15.24 1.33
N ALA A 77 -7.15 16.46 1.35
CA ALA A 77 -7.91 17.68 1.08
C ALA A 77 -7.03 18.68 0.34
N SER A 78 -7.63 19.44 -0.54
CA SER A 78 -6.91 20.48 -1.30
C SER A 78 -6.24 21.52 -0.40
N GLY A 79 -6.84 21.79 0.76
CA GLY A 79 -6.33 22.75 1.76
C GLY A 79 -5.25 22.23 2.70
N MET A 80 -4.85 20.95 2.60
CA MET A 80 -3.75 20.44 3.43
C MET A 80 -2.44 21.15 3.06
N PRO A 81 -1.69 21.66 4.06
CA PRO A 81 -0.48 22.45 3.79
C PRO A 81 0.70 21.59 3.31
N VAL A 82 0.71 20.30 3.65
CA VAL A 82 1.81 19.37 3.32
C VAL A 82 1.28 18.07 2.76
N LYS A 83 2.12 17.38 1.99
CA LYS A 83 1.91 16.00 1.58
C LYS A 83 2.51 15.07 2.62
N LEU A 84 1.87 13.93 2.84
CA LEU A 84 2.26 12.94 3.85
C LEU A 84 2.63 11.62 3.17
N ASP A 85 3.61 10.92 3.75
CA ASP A 85 3.77 9.50 3.53
C ASP A 85 2.87 8.79 4.55
N MET A 86 1.85 8.09 4.06
CA MET A 86 0.85 7.43 4.89
C MET A 86 1.07 5.93 4.88
N VAL A 87 1.41 5.37 6.04
CA VAL A 87 1.58 3.94 6.26
C VAL A 87 0.31 3.38 6.89
N VAL A 88 -0.26 2.34 6.28
CA VAL A 88 -1.42 1.61 6.79
C VAL A 88 -1.01 0.17 7.07
N GLU A 89 -1.15 -0.25 8.32
CA GLU A 89 -0.79 -1.59 8.77
C GLU A 89 -2.03 -2.39 9.16
N GLY A 90 -1.94 -3.70 8.98
CA GLY A 90 -2.91 -4.64 9.53
C GLY A 90 -4.16 -4.86 8.68
N ALA A 91 -4.16 -4.52 7.39
CA ALA A 91 -5.24 -4.88 6.49
C ALA A 91 -5.35 -6.41 6.32
N ASP A 92 -6.56 -6.88 6.14
CA ASP A 92 -6.82 -8.27 5.79
C ASP A 92 -6.64 -8.48 4.28
N TYR A 93 -6.25 -9.69 3.89
CA TYR A 93 -6.15 -10.05 2.49
C TYR A 93 -6.56 -11.48 2.25
N VAL A 94 -7.03 -11.75 1.04
CA VAL A 94 -7.31 -13.09 0.54
C VAL A 94 -6.57 -13.26 -0.78
N GLU A 95 -5.76 -14.30 -0.89
CA GLU A 95 -5.08 -14.66 -2.12
C GLU A 95 -6.08 -15.28 -3.11
N ASN A 96 -5.99 -14.87 -4.37
CA ASN A 96 -6.80 -15.38 -5.47
C ASN A 96 -5.92 -15.64 -6.69
N ASP A 97 -6.51 -16.13 -7.79
CA ASP A 97 -5.75 -16.52 -8.99
C ASP A 97 -4.98 -15.37 -9.66
N SER A 98 -5.38 -14.11 -9.44
CA SER A 98 -4.77 -12.92 -10.04
C SER A 98 -3.90 -12.10 -9.09
N GLY A 99 -3.96 -12.38 -7.78
CA GLY A 99 -3.22 -11.64 -6.76
C GLY A 99 -3.91 -11.66 -5.41
N TYR A 100 -4.26 -10.50 -4.88
CA TYR A 100 -4.86 -10.36 -3.55
C TYR A 100 -6.08 -9.45 -3.58
N SER A 101 -7.14 -9.86 -2.88
CA SER A 101 -8.24 -8.99 -2.47
C SER A 101 -7.93 -8.43 -1.08
N VAL A 102 -8.02 -7.13 -0.90
CA VAL A 102 -7.64 -6.43 0.33
C VAL A 102 -8.88 -5.85 0.99
N SER A 103 -8.95 -5.92 2.31
CA SER A 103 -10.05 -5.33 3.08
C SER A 103 -9.59 -4.86 4.46
N GLY A 104 -10.35 -3.99 5.07
CA GLY A 104 -10.06 -3.51 6.41
C GLY A 104 -11.06 -2.48 6.91
N ASN A 105 -11.09 -2.29 8.22
CA ASN A 105 -11.93 -1.30 8.85
C ASN A 105 -11.31 -0.86 10.18
N GLY A 106 -11.34 0.45 10.45
CA GLY A 106 -10.79 0.99 11.69
C GLY A 106 -9.26 0.95 11.77
N LEU A 107 -8.56 1.02 10.63
CA LEU A 107 -7.10 1.04 10.59
C LEU A 107 -6.59 2.47 10.78
N VAL A 108 -5.83 2.71 11.85
CA VAL A 108 -5.22 4.01 12.11
C VAL A 108 -3.91 4.10 11.34
N PRO A 109 -3.80 5.02 10.37
CA PRO A 109 -2.56 5.19 9.61
C PRO A 109 -1.48 5.88 10.44
N TYR A 110 -0.23 5.64 10.07
CA TYR A 110 0.93 6.36 10.57
C TYR A 110 1.40 7.38 9.54
N ALA A 111 1.62 8.60 10.00
CA ALA A 111 2.19 9.67 9.20
C ALA A 111 2.95 10.64 10.13
N MET A 112 3.98 11.29 9.61
CA MET A 112 4.78 12.29 10.37
C MET A 112 5.32 11.74 11.72
N GLY A 113 5.68 10.46 11.76
CA GLY A 113 6.30 9.83 12.94
C GLY A 113 5.33 9.39 14.04
N GLY A 114 4.02 9.34 13.79
CA GLY A 114 3.05 8.90 14.78
C GLY A 114 1.71 8.46 14.18
N PRO A 115 0.81 7.92 15.02
CA PRO A 115 -0.54 7.55 14.60
C PRO A 115 -1.34 8.81 14.25
N PHE A 116 -2.14 8.72 13.18
CA PHE A 116 -2.93 9.83 12.65
C PHE A 116 -4.42 9.49 12.73
N GLU A 117 -4.98 9.50 13.93
CA GLU A 117 -6.34 9.00 14.22
C GLU A 117 -7.45 9.75 13.46
N GLN A 118 -7.26 11.03 13.15
CA GLN A 118 -8.21 11.81 12.37
C GLN A 118 -8.37 11.30 10.93
N PHE A 119 -7.42 10.51 10.43
CA PHE A 119 -7.46 9.88 9.12
C PHE A 119 -7.64 8.36 9.20
N THR A 120 -8.29 7.87 10.24
CA THR A 120 -8.62 6.45 10.39
C THR A 120 -9.28 5.92 9.12
N ILE A 121 -8.77 4.80 8.62
CA ILE A 121 -9.23 4.13 7.41
C ILE A 121 -10.41 3.23 7.75
N THR A 122 -11.54 3.46 7.09
CA THR A 122 -12.72 2.61 7.17
C THR A 122 -13.16 2.17 5.79
N GLU A 123 -13.95 1.10 5.72
CA GLU A 123 -14.50 0.54 4.48
C GLU A 123 -13.43 0.26 3.40
N LEU A 124 -12.23 -0.13 3.83
CA LEU A 124 -11.16 -0.45 2.92
C LEU A 124 -11.51 -1.71 2.11
N ASN A 125 -11.43 -1.58 0.80
CA ASN A 125 -11.44 -2.70 -0.14
C ASN A 125 -10.55 -2.38 -1.35
N GLY A 126 -9.99 -3.41 -1.94
CA GLY A 126 -9.14 -3.25 -3.11
C GLY A 126 -8.65 -4.55 -3.68
N GLU A 127 -7.96 -4.44 -4.81
CA GLU A 127 -7.38 -5.57 -5.53
C GLU A 127 -5.95 -5.25 -5.91
N ILE A 128 -5.08 -6.23 -5.71
CA ILE A 128 -3.67 -6.17 -6.12
C ILE A 128 -3.40 -7.31 -7.08
N THR A 129 -2.89 -6.98 -8.24
CA THR A 129 -2.37 -7.94 -9.20
C THR A 129 -0.89 -7.67 -9.48
N ASP A 130 -0.25 -8.47 -10.32
CA ASP A 130 1.14 -8.19 -10.72
C ASP A 130 1.31 -6.84 -11.43
N ASN A 131 0.26 -6.32 -12.06
CA ASN A 131 0.31 -5.12 -12.88
C ASN A 131 -0.51 -3.95 -12.34
N SER A 132 -1.41 -4.17 -11.39
CA SER A 132 -2.33 -3.13 -10.92
C SER A 132 -2.56 -3.18 -9.42
N PHE A 133 -2.84 -2.02 -8.84
CA PHE A 133 -3.21 -1.87 -7.45
C PHE A 133 -4.37 -0.86 -7.37
N THR A 134 -5.53 -1.32 -6.96
CA THR A 134 -6.71 -0.47 -6.76
C THR A 134 -7.14 -0.50 -5.30
N LEU A 135 -7.52 0.66 -4.77
CA LEU A 135 -8.04 0.81 -3.41
C LEU A 135 -9.27 1.72 -3.41
N ASN A 136 -10.23 1.39 -2.57
CA ASN A 136 -11.34 2.24 -2.18
C ASN A 136 -11.43 2.24 -0.66
N PHE A 137 -11.50 3.39 -0.04
CA PHE A 137 -11.60 3.52 1.41
C PHE A 137 -12.13 4.90 1.81
N ILE A 138 -12.53 5.03 3.05
CA ILE A 138 -12.80 6.33 3.67
C ILE A 138 -11.60 6.68 4.55
N CYS A 139 -11.01 7.84 4.33
CA CYS A 139 -9.89 8.38 5.10
C CYS A 139 -10.39 9.51 5.98
N GLY A 140 -10.60 9.21 7.27
CA GLY A 140 -11.34 10.11 8.14
C GLY A 140 -12.80 10.23 7.68
N GLU A 141 -13.14 11.35 7.08
CA GLU A 141 -14.47 11.61 6.48
C GLU A 141 -14.47 11.63 4.94
N TYR A 142 -13.30 11.48 4.31
CA TYR A 142 -13.13 11.64 2.86
C TYR A 142 -13.10 10.30 2.14
N PRO A 143 -14.07 10.00 1.26
CA PRO A 143 -13.99 8.85 0.36
C PRO A 143 -12.82 8.99 -0.61
N VAL A 144 -11.99 7.97 -0.69
CA VAL A 144 -10.77 7.92 -1.50
C VAL A 144 -10.82 6.74 -2.44
N THR A 145 -10.45 6.98 -3.68
CA THR A 145 -10.17 5.93 -4.67
C THR A 145 -8.74 6.07 -5.17
N TYR A 146 -8.07 4.95 -5.35
CA TYR A 146 -6.74 4.87 -5.95
C TYR A 146 -6.72 3.81 -7.04
N SER A 147 -6.07 4.12 -8.15
CA SER A 147 -5.81 3.16 -9.22
C SER A 147 -4.42 3.40 -9.79
N GLY A 148 -3.55 2.43 -9.62
CA GLY A 148 -2.17 2.47 -10.08
C GLY A 148 -1.77 1.23 -10.86
N THR A 149 -0.71 1.38 -11.64
CA THR A 149 -0.06 0.32 -12.40
C THR A 149 1.44 0.30 -12.10
N LYS A 150 2.06 -0.82 -12.44
CA LYS A 150 3.51 -1.03 -12.28
C LYS A 150 4.27 -0.45 -13.45
#